data_336377155203988fde52e6123dbc6eb3
#
_entry.id   336377155203988fde52e6123dbc6eb3
#
_cell.length_a   1.000
_cell.length_b   1.000
_cell.length_c   1.000
_cell.angle_alpha   90.00
_cell.angle_beta   90.00
_cell.angle_gamma   90.00
#
_symmetry.space_group_name_H-M   'P 1'
#
loop_
_entity.id
_entity.type
_entity.pdbx_description
1 polymer ?
#
loop_
_entity_poly.entity_id
_entity_poly.type
_entity_poly.pdbx_seq_one_letter_code
_entity_poly.pdbx_strand_id
1 'polypeptide(L)'
;MFVVNVKPGISTTDQRAQGFEEEAKALGLDYLGQDFSNDQPEKAAAIVKAQLAKNPDIKGIFATNLFSAEGAASGLRETGKLGDVKIVGFDAGPKQVKDLKDGLVQALIAQQPAEIGKQGVQQAVAALNGDETKPKIGTGFTTLTKDNLSENQDAVYKSSC
;
A
#
# COMPACT_ATOMS: atom_id res chain seq x y z
N MET A 1 -2.41 -15.23 4.63
CA MET A 1 -2.08 -13.81 4.28
C MET A 1 -1.09 -13.80 3.15
N PHE A 2 -1.14 -12.81 2.23
CA PHE A 2 -0.34 -12.75 1.01
C PHE A 2 0.04 -11.30 0.68
N VAL A 3 1.20 -11.07 0.03
CA VAL A 3 1.65 -9.73 -0.37
C VAL A 3 1.74 -9.61 -1.89
N VAL A 4 1.22 -8.51 -2.43
CA VAL A 4 1.49 -8.07 -3.81
C VAL A 4 2.51 -6.94 -3.75
N ASN A 5 3.76 -7.26 -4.08
CA ASN A 5 4.87 -6.31 -4.07
C ASN A 5 5.17 -5.79 -5.50
N VAL A 6 6.07 -4.80 -5.62
CA VAL A 6 6.43 -4.20 -6.91
C VAL A 6 7.45 -5.06 -7.64
N LYS A 7 8.68 -5.10 -7.15
CA LYS A 7 9.79 -5.94 -7.62
C LYS A 7 10.88 -5.99 -6.55
N PRO A 8 11.72 -7.01 -6.55
CA PRO A 8 12.84 -7.10 -5.60
C PRO A 8 13.81 -5.92 -5.75
N GLY A 9 14.35 -5.45 -4.63
CA GLY A 9 15.39 -4.41 -4.60
C GLY A 9 14.85 -2.96 -4.54
N ILE A 10 13.54 -2.75 -4.47
CA ILE A 10 12.97 -1.45 -4.10
C ILE A 10 12.88 -1.40 -2.58
N SER A 11 13.84 -0.74 -1.93
CA SER A 11 14.01 -0.77 -0.48
C SER A 11 12.73 -0.41 0.30
N THR A 12 11.96 0.56 -0.16
CA THR A 12 10.74 1.00 0.52
C THR A 12 9.64 -0.04 0.47
N THR A 13 9.40 -0.66 -0.68
CA THR A 13 8.36 -1.69 -0.83
C THR A 13 8.79 -3.02 -0.24
N ASP A 14 10.08 -3.35 -0.28
CA ASP A 14 10.62 -4.53 0.39
C ASP A 14 10.50 -4.43 1.91
N GLN A 15 10.79 -3.26 2.51
CA GLN A 15 10.59 -3.02 3.95
C GLN A 15 9.11 -3.09 4.35
N ARG A 16 8.18 -2.62 3.52
CA ARG A 16 6.73 -2.77 3.75
C ARG A 16 6.31 -4.23 3.76
N ALA A 17 6.79 -5.01 2.77
CA ALA A 17 6.52 -6.44 2.69
C ALA A 17 7.13 -7.21 3.87
N GLN A 18 8.36 -6.87 4.26
CA GLN A 18 9.04 -7.46 5.42
C GLN A 18 8.26 -7.18 6.72
N GLY A 19 7.88 -5.93 6.99
CA GLY A 19 7.11 -5.58 8.18
C GLY A 19 5.76 -6.32 8.24
N PHE A 20 5.09 -6.48 7.07
CA PHE A 20 3.87 -7.28 7.00
C PHE A 20 4.13 -8.76 7.33
N GLU A 21 5.19 -9.35 6.80
CA GLU A 21 5.57 -10.74 7.06
C GLU A 21 5.89 -10.97 8.54
N GLU A 22 6.71 -10.09 9.13
CA GLU A 22 7.11 -10.17 10.53
C GLU A 22 5.88 -10.10 11.46
N GLU A 23 4.98 -9.15 11.24
CA GLU A 23 3.77 -9.01 12.05
C GLU A 23 2.78 -10.16 11.84
N ALA A 24 2.59 -10.62 10.60
CA ALA A 24 1.74 -11.77 10.33
C ALA A 24 2.22 -13.02 11.07
N LYS A 25 3.54 -13.28 11.08
CA LYS A 25 4.13 -14.38 11.83
C LYS A 25 3.99 -14.20 13.34
N ALA A 26 4.22 -12.99 13.85
CA ALA A 26 4.07 -12.68 15.28
C ALA A 26 2.64 -12.92 15.78
N LEU A 27 1.65 -12.67 14.94
CA LEU A 27 0.22 -12.93 15.22
C LEU A 27 -0.22 -14.38 14.94
N GLY A 28 0.71 -15.27 14.55
CA GLY A 28 0.39 -16.66 14.23
C GLY A 28 -0.42 -16.85 12.96
N LEU A 29 -0.39 -15.88 12.04
CA LEU A 29 -1.07 -15.97 10.75
C LEU A 29 -0.20 -16.67 9.71
N ASP A 30 -0.81 -17.49 8.86
CA ASP A 30 -0.11 -18.14 7.75
C ASP A 30 0.27 -17.10 6.68
N TYR A 31 1.56 -16.83 6.58
CA TYR A 31 2.12 -16.01 5.51
C TYR A 31 2.51 -16.87 4.32
N LEU A 32 1.86 -16.66 3.18
CA LEU A 32 2.02 -17.46 1.95
C LEU A 32 3.06 -16.89 0.98
N GLY A 33 3.80 -15.85 1.41
CA GLY A 33 4.81 -15.20 0.60
C GLY A 33 4.29 -13.99 -0.17
N GLN A 34 5.06 -13.61 -1.19
CA GLN A 34 4.79 -12.44 -2.02
C GLN A 34 5.03 -12.74 -3.50
N ASP A 35 4.29 -12.04 -4.37
CA ASP A 35 4.54 -11.99 -5.81
C ASP A 35 4.71 -10.55 -6.30
N PHE A 36 5.29 -10.38 -7.48
CA PHE A 36 5.78 -9.10 -7.97
C PHE A 36 4.99 -8.62 -9.20
N SER A 37 4.28 -7.50 -9.02
CA SER A 37 3.46 -6.87 -10.06
C SER A 37 4.27 -6.11 -11.12
N ASN A 38 5.55 -5.80 -10.86
CA ASN A 38 6.37 -4.91 -11.68
C ASN A 38 5.72 -3.53 -11.93
N ASP A 39 5.00 -3.04 -10.92
CA ASP A 39 4.27 -1.76 -10.99
C ASP A 39 3.17 -1.73 -12.07
N GLN A 40 2.62 -2.89 -12.42
CA GLN A 40 1.58 -3.07 -13.43
C GLN A 40 0.28 -3.56 -12.78
N PRO A 41 -0.80 -2.75 -12.82
CA PRO A 41 -2.09 -3.14 -12.21
C PRO A 41 -2.66 -4.43 -12.78
N GLU A 42 -2.53 -4.65 -14.09
CA GLU A 42 -3.02 -5.86 -14.76
C GLU A 42 -2.30 -7.12 -14.27
N LYS A 43 -0.99 -7.00 -14.03
CA LYS A 43 -0.20 -8.10 -13.47
C LYS A 43 -0.56 -8.36 -12.01
N ALA A 44 -0.77 -7.30 -11.21
CA ALA A 44 -1.24 -7.44 -9.83
C ALA A 44 -2.62 -8.14 -9.78
N ALA A 45 -3.53 -7.80 -10.68
CA ALA A 45 -4.83 -8.47 -10.79
C ALA A 45 -4.69 -9.96 -11.15
N ALA A 46 -3.82 -10.29 -12.11
CA ALA A 46 -3.54 -11.68 -12.48
C ALA A 46 -2.93 -12.48 -11.32
N ILE A 47 -2.00 -11.88 -10.56
CA ILE A 47 -1.39 -12.47 -9.36
C ILE A 47 -2.48 -12.82 -8.33
N VAL A 48 -3.37 -11.88 -8.00
CA VAL A 48 -4.43 -12.10 -7.00
C VAL A 48 -5.35 -13.24 -7.45
N LYS A 49 -5.77 -13.25 -8.72
CA LYS A 49 -6.61 -14.34 -9.25
C LYS A 49 -5.91 -15.69 -9.16
N ALA A 50 -4.64 -15.77 -9.56
CA ALA A 50 -3.86 -17.00 -9.51
C ALA A 50 -3.66 -17.50 -8.06
N GLN A 51 -3.34 -16.59 -7.13
CA GLN A 51 -3.13 -16.95 -5.73
C GLN A 51 -4.42 -17.39 -5.05
N LEU A 52 -5.56 -16.77 -5.33
CA LEU A 52 -6.86 -17.17 -4.79
C LEU A 52 -7.39 -18.48 -5.40
N ALA A 53 -6.98 -18.80 -6.63
CA ALA A 53 -7.27 -20.11 -7.23
C ALA A 53 -6.41 -21.22 -6.62
N LYS A 54 -5.13 -20.96 -6.34
CA LYS A 54 -4.19 -21.90 -5.74
C LYS A 54 -4.45 -22.09 -4.23
N ASN A 55 -4.78 -21.01 -3.54
CA ASN A 55 -4.95 -20.94 -2.09
C ASN A 55 -6.30 -20.30 -1.77
N PRO A 56 -7.42 -21.04 -1.86
CA PRO A 56 -8.77 -20.49 -1.71
C PRO A 56 -9.08 -19.94 -0.31
N ASP A 57 -8.27 -20.30 0.68
CA ASP A 57 -8.40 -19.88 2.08
C ASP A 57 -7.67 -18.58 2.43
N ILE A 58 -7.05 -17.90 1.46
CA ILE A 58 -6.49 -16.56 1.67
C ILE A 58 -7.59 -15.62 2.19
N LYS A 59 -7.34 -14.98 3.34
CA LYS A 59 -8.27 -14.03 3.98
C LYS A 59 -7.77 -12.59 3.94
N GLY A 60 -6.49 -12.37 3.65
CA GLY A 60 -5.93 -11.02 3.63
C GLY A 60 -4.81 -10.87 2.61
N ILE A 61 -4.80 -9.71 1.96
CA ILE A 61 -3.82 -9.28 0.97
C ILE A 61 -3.30 -7.91 1.37
N PHE A 62 -1.99 -7.74 1.36
CA PHE A 62 -1.34 -6.43 1.45
C PHE A 62 -0.72 -6.07 0.11
N ALA A 63 -1.00 -4.87 -0.39
CA ALA A 63 -0.43 -4.35 -1.61
C ALA A 63 0.50 -3.18 -1.29
N THR A 64 1.78 -3.31 -1.64
CA THR A 64 2.85 -2.45 -1.12
C THR A 64 2.95 -1.07 -1.78
N ASN A 65 2.17 -0.81 -2.85
CA ASN A 65 2.12 0.50 -3.52
C ASN A 65 0.79 0.72 -4.25
N LEU A 66 0.63 1.90 -4.84
CA LEU A 66 -0.58 2.36 -5.53
C LEU A 66 -1.08 1.38 -6.59
N PHE A 67 -0.25 1.04 -7.57
CA PHE A 67 -0.66 0.20 -8.70
C PHE A 67 -0.89 -1.27 -8.31
N SER A 68 -0.10 -1.79 -7.36
CA SER A 68 -0.36 -3.12 -6.80
C SER A 68 -1.70 -3.19 -6.08
N ALA A 69 -2.09 -2.13 -5.34
CA ALA A 69 -3.38 -2.08 -4.65
C ALA A 69 -4.57 -1.95 -5.61
N GLU A 70 -4.46 -1.10 -6.63
CA GLU A 70 -5.49 -0.96 -7.66
C GLU A 70 -5.71 -2.26 -8.44
N GLY A 71 -4.61 -2.94 -8.77
CA GLY A 71 -4.67 -4.24 -9.43
C GLY A 71 -5.23 -5.33 -8.53
N ALA A 72 -4.81 -5.38 -7.26
CA ALA A 72 -5.32 -6.35 -6.30
C ALA A 72 -6.84 -6.22 -6.11
N ALA A 73 -7.36 -5.00 -5.96
CA ALA A 73 -8.80 -4.74 -5.88
C ALA A 73 -9.54 -5.18 -7.14
N SER A 74 -8.97 -4.91 -8.33
CA SER A 74 -9.55 -5.33 -9.60
C SER A 74 -9.58 -6.86 -9.73
N GLY A 75 -8.47 -7.53 -9.40
CA GLY A 75 -8.38 -9.00 -9.42
C GLY A 75 -9.36 -9.66 -8.45
N LEU A 76 -9.49 -9.14 -7.24
CA LEU A 76 -10.44 -9.66 -6.25
C LEU A 76 -11.90 -9.54 -6.74
N ARG A 77 -12.24 -8.41 -7.36
CA ARG A 77 -13.60 -8.20 -7.92
C ARG A 77 -13.99 -9.31 -8.90
N GLU A 78 -13.04 -9.77 -9.71
CA GLU A 78 -13.28 -10.81 -10.73
C GLU A 78 -13.40 -12.22 -10.16
N THR A 79 -13.01 -12.45 -8.90
CA THR A 79 -13.04 -13.80 -8.28
C THR A 79 -14.32 -14.13 -7.54
N GLY A 80 -15.22 -13.17 -7.35
CA GLY A 80 -16.45 -13.35 -6.56
C GLY A 80 -16.22 -13.46 -5.05
N LYS A 81 -14.98 -13.22 -4.56
CA LYS A 81 -14.61 -13.34 -3.13
C LYS A 81 -14.65 -12.01 -2.38
N LEU A 82 -15.42 -11.05 -2.89
CA LEU A 82 -15.64 -9.77 -2.21
C LEU A 82 -16.25 -9.99 -0.82
N GLY A 83 -15.68 -9.33 0.17
CA GLY A 83 -16.07 -9.48 1.57
C GLY A 83 -15.38 -10.62 2.31
N ASP A 84 -15.00 -11.71 1.64
CA ASP A 84 -14.29 -12.84 2.24
C ASP A 84 -12.78 -12.56 2.38
N VAL A 85 -12.21 -11.86 1.41
CA VAL A 85 -10.79 -11.47 1.38
C VAL A 85 -10.68 -9.97 1.63
N LYS A 86 -9.83 -9.60 2.58
CA LYS A 86 -9.58 -8.21 2.95
C LYS A 86 -8.30 -7.71 2.27
N ILE A 87 -8.35 -6.52 1.70
CA ILE A 87 -7.19 -5.85 1.10
C ILE A 87 -6.83 -4.63 1.93
N VAL A 88 -5.54 -4.51 2.25
CA VAL A 88 -4.94 -3.26 2.72
C VAL A 88 -3.97 -2.79 1.65
N GLY A 89 -4.13 -1.56 1.18
CA GLY A 89 -3.27 -0.95 0.17
C GLY A 89 -2.38 0.14 0.75
N PHE A 90 -1.27 0.39 0.10
CA PHE A 90 -0.42 1.54 0.37
C PHE A 90 -0.71 2.65 -0.65
N ASP A 91 -0.60 3.91 -0.24
CA ASP A 91 -1.04 5.12 -0.92
C ASP A 91 -2.57 5.37 -0.84
N ALA A 92 -3.01 6.55 -1.31
CA ALA A 92 -4.42 6.96 -1.29
C ALA A 92 -4.80 7.75 -2.55
N GLY A 93 -4.50 7.18 -3.71
CA GLY A 93 -4.87 7.75 -5.01
C GLY A 93 -6.39 7.71 -5.26
N PRO A 94 -6.91 8.50 -6.22
CA PRO A 94 -8.35 8.63 -6.46
C PRO A 94 -9.07 7.30 -6.70
N LYS A 95 -8.46 6.37 -7.46
CA LYS A 95 -9.03 5.05 -7.70
C LYS A 95 -9.04 4.19 -6.44
N GLN A 96 -7.95 4.21 -5.65
CA GLN A 96 -7.88 3.47 -4.39
C GLN A 96 -8.94 3.97 -3.39
N VAL A 97 -9.15 5.29 -3.30
CA VAL A 97 -10.20 5.90 -2.46
C VAL A 97 -11.58 5.48 -2.93
N LYS A 98 -11.80 5.38 -4.24
CA LYS A 98 -13.05 4.82 -4.77
C LYS A 98 -13.21 3.35 -4.36
N ASP A 99 -12.19 2.53 -4.51
CA ASP A 99 -12.21 1.11 -4.13
C ASP A 99 -12.45 0.92 -2.62
N LEU A 100 -11.93 1.84 -1.78
CA LEU A 100 -12.22 1.89 -0.34
C LEU A 100 -13.70 2.21 -0.05
N LYS A 101 -14.26 3.23 -0.72
CA LYS A 101 -15.68 3.59 -0.61
C LYS A 101 -16.61 2.45 -1.04
N ASP A 102 -16.24 1.75 -2.10
CA ASP A 102 -16.98 0.62 -2.65
C ASP A 102 -16.81 -0.66 -1.81
N GLY A 103 -15.92 -0.66 -0.81
CA GLY A 103 -15.67 -1.81 0.08
C GLY A 103 -14.78 -2.90 -0.50
N LEU A 104 -14.15 -2.64 -1.66
CA LEU A 104 -13.17 -3.55 -2.28
C LEU A 104 -11.85 -3.61 -1.50
N VAL A 105 -11.46 -2.47 -0.90
CA VAL A 105 -10.29 -2.30 -0.04
C VAL A 105 -10.78 -1.89 1.34
N GLN A 106 -10.18 -2.40 2.40
CA GLN A 106 -10.62 -2.13 3.77
C GLN A 106 -9.85 -1.02 4.45
N ALA A 107 -8.57 -0.83 4.06
CA ALA A 107 -7.77 0.28 4.54
C ALA A 107 -6.72 0.70 3.51
N LEU A 108 -6.33 1.97 3.57
CA LEU A 108 -5.25 2.55 2.80
C LEU A 108 -4.26 3.22 3.75
N ILE A 109 -2.98 2.99 3.53
CA ILE A 109 -1.90 3.63 4.29
C ILE A 109 -1.39 4.82 3.48
N ALA A 110 -1.93 6.00 3.74
CA ALA A 110 -1.59 7.23 3.04
C ALA A 110 -0.33 7.87 3.60
N GLN A 111 0.64 8.16 2.73
CA GLN A 111 1.84 8.94 3.07
C GLN A 111 1.49 10.43 3.22
N GLN A 112 2.48 11.23 3.65
CA GLN A 112 2.42 12.69 3.70
C GLN A 112 3.33 13.30 2.62
N PRO A 113 2.98 13.25 1.31
CA PRO A 113 3.88 13.64 0.22
C PRO A 113 4.30 15.10 0.28
N ALA A 114 3.45 16.00 0.73
CA ALA A 114 3.79 17.41 0.92
C ALA A 114 4.87 17.61 1.99
N GLU A 115 4.77 16.89 3.12
CA GLU A 115 5.79 16.94 4.18
C GLU A 115 7.10 16.31 3.73
N ILE A 116 7.06 15.22 2.97
CA ILE A 116 8.25 14.59 2.37
C ILE A 116 9.00 15.63 1.48
N GLY A 117 8.28 16.31 0.60
CA GLY A 117 8.86 17.34 -0.27
C GLY A 117 9.43 18.53 0.52
N LYS A 118 8.70 19.02 1.52
CA LYS A 118 9.16 20.11 2.40
C LYS A 118 10.45 19.74 3.14
N GLN A 119 10.51 18.55 3.73
CA GLN A 119 11.70 18.05 4.41
C GLN A 119 12.88 17.92 3.44
N GLY A 120 12.65 17.46 2.20
CA GLY A 120 13.67 17.41 1.16
C GLY A 120 14.32 18.76 0.90
N VAL A 121 13.51 19.82 0.73
CA VAL A 121 14.02 21.20 0.54
C VAL A 121 14.78 21.69 1.77
N GLN A 122 14.26 21.45 2.98
CA GLN A 122 14.92 21.88 4.22
C GLN A 122 16.31 21.25 4.37
N GLN A 123 16.46 19.96 4.07
CA GLN A 123 17.76 19.28 4.13
C GLN A 123 18.72 19.79 3.05
N ALA A 124 18.21 20.08 1.84
CA ALA A 124 19.05 20.66 0.78
C ALA A 124 19.60 22.05 1.16
N VAL A 125 18.75 22.90 1.75
CA VAL A 125 19.18 24.23 2.24
C VAL A 125 20.19 24.11 3.37
N ALA A 126 19.96 23.23 4.34
CA ALA A 126 20.91 22.97 5.42
C ALA A 126 22.30 22.56 4.87
N ALA A 127 22.32 21.63 3.91
CA ALA A 127 23.57 21.21 3.26
C ALA A 127 24.27 22.33 2.51
N LEU A 128 23.54 23.21 1.81
CA LEU A 128 24.10 24.36 1.10
C LEU A 128 24.70 25.41 2.04
N ASN A 129 24.14 25.55 3.24
CA ASN A 129 24.64 26.45 4.27
C ASN A 129 25.80 25.87 5.08
N GLY A 130 26.15 24.59 4.89
CA GLY A 130 27.13 23.88 5.70
C GLY A 130 26.61 23.44 7.08
N ASP A 131 25.29 23.47 7.27
CA ASP A 131 24.62 22.97 8.48
C ASP A 131 24.55 21.45 8.50
N GLU A 132 24.33 20.87 9.67
CA GLU A 132 24.16 19.42 9.83
C GLU A 132 22.85 18.95 9.18
N THR A 133 22.93 17.90 8.35
CA THR A 133 21.77 17.24 7.76
C THR A 133 21.38 15.99 8.55
N LYS A 134 20.09 15.68 8.60
CA LYS A 134 19.59 14.49 9.28
C LYS A 134 19.66 13.26 8.35
N PRO A 135 20.33 12.16 8.74
CA PRO A 135 20.46 10.97 7.90
C PRO A 135 19.13 10.22 7.72
N LYS A 136 18.19 10.39 8.64
CA LYS A 136 16.84 9.83 8.60
C LYS A 136 15.82 10.82 9.11
N ILE A 137 14.75 11.00 8.33
CA ILE A 137 13.61 11.82 8.72
C ILE A 137 12.36 10.96 8.52
N GLY A 138 11.71 10.61 9.63
CA GLY A 138 10.42 9.92 9.58
C GLY A 138 9.31 10.92 9.28
N THR A 139 8.55 10.67 8.23
CA THR A 139 7.27 11.33 7.98
C THR A 139 6.14 10.40 8.42
N GLY A 140 5.05 10.96 8.93
CA GLY A 140 3.90 10.18 9.36
C GLY A 140 3.15 9.52 8.19
N PHE A 141 2.18 8.71 8.55
CA PHE A 141 1.17 8.19 7.64
C PHE A 141 -0.21 8.27 8.29
N THR A 142 -1.25 8.25 7.45
CA THR A 142 -2.64 8.18 7.90
C THR A 142 -3.26 6.88 7.41
N THR A 143 -3.81 6.08 8.31
CA THR A 143 -4.61 4.92 7.93
C THR A 143 -6.03 5.35 7.63
N LEU A 144 -6.41 5.28 6.36
CA LEU A 144 -7.75 5.59 5.88
C LEU A 144 -8.60 4.33 5.86
N THR A 145 -9.77 4.41 6.46
CA THR A 145 -10.83 3.40 6.38
C THR A 145 -12.10 4.05 5.86
N LYS A 146 -13.11 3.26 5.54
CA LYS A 146 -14.40 3.80 5.11
C LYS A 146 -15.01 4.73 6.17
N ASP A 147 -14.81 4.39 7.45
CA ASP A 147 -15.43 5.09 8.57
C ASP A 147 -14.77 6.45 8.85
N ASN A 148 -13.44 6.56 8.69
CA ASN A 148 -12.70 7.79 8.98
C ASN A 148 -12.36 8.64 7.75
N LEU A 149 -12.71 8.19 6.55
CA LEU A 149 -12.36 8.87 5.30
C LEU A 149 -12.90 10.30 5.21
N SER A 150 -14.08 10.55 5.75
CA SER A 150 -14.70 11.89 5.72
C SER A 150 -13.92 12.92 6.54
N GLU A 151 -13.27 12.48 7.62
CA GLU A 151 -12.51 13.32 8.54
C GLU A 151 -11.04 13.51 8.10
N ASN A 152 -10.56 12.70 7.15
CA ASN A 152 -9.16 12.67 6.70
C ASN A 152 -9.03 12.95 5.19
N GLN A 153 -9.82 13.88 4.65
CA GLN A 153 -9.79 14.22 3.22
C GLN A 153 -8.47 14.86 2.76
N ASP A 154 -7.71 15.45 3.66
CA ASP A 154 -6.39 16.01 3.43
C ASP A 154 -5.31 14.95 3.17
N ALA A 155 -5.54 13.72 3.63
CA ALA A 155 -4.66 12.56 3.37
C ALA A 155 -4.92 11.91 1.99
N VAL A 156 -6.00 12.29 1.30
CA VAL A 156 -6.32 11.78 -0.04
C VAL A 156 -5.49 12.51 -1.10
N TYR A 157 -4.83 11.75 -1.98
CA TYR A 157 -4.04 12.34 -3.04
C TYR A 157 -4.93 12.96 -4.12
N LYS A 158 -4.58 14.18 -4.54
CA LYS A 158 -5.29 14.87 -5.61
C LYS A 158 -4.74 14.45 -6.96
N SER A 159 -5.61 14.32 -7.95
CA SER A 159 -5.22 14.02 -9.33
C SER A 159 -4.63 15.23 -10.08
N SER A 160 -4.80 16.43 -9.53
CA SER A 160 -4.26 17.69 -10.05
C SER A 160 -3.90 18.64 -8.91
N CYS A 161 -2.87 19.40 -9.12
CA CYS A 161 -2.48 20.52 -8.25
C CYS A 161 -3.26 21.78 -8.61
#